data_38e7d32a714040680906e437651914af
#
_entry.id   38e7d32a714040680906e437651914af
#
_cell.length_a   1.000
_cell.length_b   1.000
_cell.length_c   1.000
_cell.angle_alpha   90.00
_cell.angle_beta   90.00
_cell.angle_gamma   90.00
#
_symmetry.space_group_name_H-M   'P 1'
#
loop_
_entity.id
_entity.type
_entity.pdbx_description
1 polymer ?
#
loop_
_entity_poly.entity_id
_entity_poly.type
_entity_poly.pdbx_seq_one_letter_code
_entity_poly.pdbx_strand_id
1 'polypeptide(L)'
;MKFANITLGENVEIDPSTSFNNVTIGRNVKIAKRCSLFGSPENILHIGENSYVGMNTIINGFAASVTIGINVSIAQNVNIMADSGPNASPALQRIFPIEKAAITIGNHCWIGASAIIMPSVKLGDYCIVAANSYVNKCFPPYSIIGGTPAKLIRTLTQAEKNLLLSDD
;
A
#
# COMPACT_ATOMS: atom_id res chain seq x y z
N MET A 1 -10.17 -22.00 -4.10
CA MET A 1 -10.21 -20.54 -3.83
C MET A 1 -11.51 -20.01 -4.44
N LYS A 2 -12.34 -19.27 -3.70
CA LYS A 2 -13.51 -18.61 -4.26
C LYS A 2 -13.09 -17.19 -4.62
N PHE A 3 -13.12 -16.86 -5.89
CA PHE A 3 -12.97 -15.47 -6.33
C PHE A 3 -14.29 -14.73 -6.07
N ALA A 4 -14.24 -13.61 -5.41
CA ALA A 4 -15.40 -12.78 -5.11
C ALA A 4 -15.05 -11.29 -5.17
N ASN A 5 -16.01 -10.46 -5.59
CA ASN A 5 -15.92 -9.01 -5.60
C ASN A 5 -14.64 -8.50 -6.29
N ILE A 6 -14.42 -8.95 -7.54
CA ILE A 6 -13.26 -8.56 -8.35
C ILE A 6 -13.75 -7.63 -9.46
N THR A 7 -13.21 -6.42 -9.49
CA THR A 7 -13.40 -5.44 -10.57
C THR A 7 -12.06 -5.07 -11.14
N LEU A 8 -11.87 -5.28 -12.43
CA LEU A 8 -10.63 -4.94 -13.15
C LEU A 8 -10.93 -3.89 -14.21
N GLY A 9 -10.12 -2.85 -14.23
CA GLY A 9 -10.12 -1.86 -15.32
C GLY A 9 -9.52 -2.42 -16.62
N GLU A 10 -9.46 -1.59 -17.64
CA GLU A 10 -8.84 -1.94 -18.91
C GLU A 10 -7.32 -2.13 -18.78
N ASN A 11 -6.76 -3.04 -19.59
CA ASN A 11 -5.31 -3.30 -19.67
C ASN A 11 -4.64 -3.65 -18.32
N VAL A 12 -5.36 -4.28 -17.41
CA VAL A 12 -4.78 -4.79 -16.17
C VAL A 12 -3.99 -6.05 -16.45
N GLU A 13 -2.74 -6.08 -16.04
CA GLU A 13 -1.84 -7.23 -16.14
C GLU A 13 -1.58 -7.81 -14.75
N ILE A 14 -1.95 -9.07 -14.52
CA ILE A 14 -1.70 -9.79 -13.26
C ILE A 14 -0.98 -11.09 -13.56
N ASP A 15 0.20 -11.27 -12.93
CA ASP A 15 0.93 -12.54 -13.09
C ASP A 15 0.12 -13.72 -12.53
N PRO A 16 0.03 -14.87 -13.25
CA PRO A 16 -0.78 -16.01 -12.84
C PRO A 16 -0.43 -16.61 -11.46
N SER A 17 0.75 -16.36 -10.94
CA SER A 17 1.18 -16.81 -9.59
C SER A 17 0.69 -15.89 -8.45
N THR A 18 0.01 -14.80 -8.78
CA THR A 18 -0.54 -13.84 -7.80
C THR A 18 -1.94 -14.27 -7.36
N SER A 19 -2.20 -14.17 -6.07
CA SER A 19 -3.51 -14.41 -5.45
C SER A 19 -4.19 -13.09 -5.13
N PHE A 20 -5.47 -12.94 -5.49
CA PHE A 20 -6.22 -11.72 -5.18
C PHE A 20 -7.70 -12.03 -4.98
N ASN A 21 -8.36 -11.25 -4.13
CA ASN A 21 -9.80 -11.38 -3.83
C ASN A 21 -10.34 -10.10 -3.18
N ASN A 22 -11.60 -9.77 -3.40
CA ASN A 22 -12.24 -8.55 -2.92
C ASN A 22 -11.41 -7.29 -3.25
N VAL A 23 -11.16 -7.09 -4.55
CA VAL A 23 -10.31 -6.03 -5.07
C VAL A 23 -10.98 -5.25 -6.19
N THR A 24 -10.73 -3.96 -6.22
CA THR A 24 -11.00 -3.09 -7.37
C THR A 24 -9.67 -2.53 -7.87
N ILE A 25 -9.31 -2.85 -9.09
CA ILE A 25 -8.03 -2.50 -9.72
C ILE A 25 -8.30 -1.60 -10.91
N GLY A 26 -7.72 -0.42 -10.92
CA GLY A 26 -7.86 0.56 -12.01
C GLY A 26 -7.20 0.12 -13.31
N ARG A 27 -7.44 0.87 -14.38
CA ARG A 27 -6.86 0.59 -15.70
C ARG A 27 -5.33 0.68 -15.69
N ASN A 28 -4.69 -0.05 -16.62
CA ASN A 28 -3.24 -0.05 -16.83
C ASN A 28 -2.41 -0.45 -15.60
N VAL A 29 -2.99 -1.07 -14.58
CA VAL A 29 -2.26 -1.56 -13.42
C VAL A 29 -1.51 -2.84 -13.77
N LYS A 30 -0.26 -2.94 -13.31
CA LYS A 30 0.58 -4.13 -13.46
C LYS A 30 0.92 -4.72 -12.12
N ILE A 31 0.62 -6.01 -11.94
CA ILE A 31 0.89 -6.75 -10.70
C ILE A 31 1.83 -7.90 -11.03
N ALA A 32 2.99 -7.87 -10.39
CA ALA A 32 4.07 -8.83 -10.61
C ALA A 32 3.79 -10.20 -9.92
N LYS A 33 4.79 -11.08 -9.96
CA LYS A 33 4.72 -12.46 -9.48
C LYS A 33 4.51 -12.58 -7.98
N ARG A 34 3.77 -13.62 -7.57
CA ARG A 34 3.65 -14.09 -6.18
C ARG A 34 3.20 -13.00 -5.20
N CYS A 35 2.37 -12.09 -5.65
CA CYS A 35 1.70 -11.14 -4.77
C CYS A 35 0.49 -11.79 -4.07
N SER A 36 0.10 -11.24 -2.92
CA SER A 36 -1.11 -11.59 -2.21
C SER A 36 -1.89 -10.31 -1.91
N LEU A 37 -3.00 -10.10 -2.63
CA LEU A 37 -3.77 -8.86 -2.61
C LEU A 37 -5.21 -9.17 -2.24
N PHE A 38 -5.64 -8.80 -1.04
CA PHE A 38 -7.00 -9.11 -0.64
C PHE A 38 -7.62 -8.09 0.32
N GLY A 39 -8.88 -7.82 0.07
CA GLY A 39 -9.79 -7.18 0.99
C GLY A 39 -10.79 -8.18 1.59
N SER A 40 -11.90 -7.67 2.07
CA SER A 40 -13.08 -8.45 2.48
C SER A 40 -14.31 -7.92 1.76
N PRO A 41 -15.47 -8.59 1.86
CA PRO A 41 -16.72 -8.05 1.31
C PRO A 41 -17.08 -6.66 1.83
N GLU A 42 -16.71 -6.36 3.08
CA GLU A 42 -16.93 -5.07 3.74
C GLU A 42 -15.81 -4.06 3.46
N ASN A 43 -14.61 -4.55 3.14
CA ASN A 43 -13.42 -3.74 2.93
C ASN A 43 -12.74 -4.12 1.60
N ILE A 44 -13.27 -3.63 0.49
CA ILE A 44 -12.67 -3.87 -0.83
C ILE A 44 -11.31 -3.16 -0.89
N LEU A 45 -10.28 -3.89 -1.30
CA LEU A 45 -8.96 -3.31 -1.58
C LEU A 45 -9.04 -2.51 -2.90
N HIS A 46 -8.65 -1.25 -2.86
CA HIS A 46 -8.63 -0.38 -4.05
C HIS A 46 -7.19 -0.07 -4.48
N ILE A 47 -6.88 -0.31 -5.76
CA ILE A 47 -5.62 0.09 -6.40
C ILE A 47 -5.95 0.99 -7.58
N GLY A 48 -5.50 2.24 -7.52
CA GLY A 48 -5.71 3.25 -8.54
C GLY A 48 -4.98 2.96 -9.85
N GLU A 49 -5.44 3.58 -10.93
CA GLU A 49 -4.94 3.38 -12.29
C GLU A 49 -3.45 3.69 -12.45
N ASN A 50 -2.83 3.10 -13.47
CA ASN A 50 -1.43 3.28 -13.85
C ASN A 50 -0.43 2.90 -12.73
N SER A 51 -0.84 2.13 -11.73
CA SER A 51 0.01 1.73 -10.61
C SER A 51 0.72 0.42 -10.89
N TYR A 52 1.84 0.20 -10.19
CA TYR A 52 2.64 -1.02 -10.26
C TYR A 52 2.80 -1.66 -8.88
N VAL A 53 2.62 -2.98 -8.80
CA VAL A 53 2.85 -3.76 -7.59
C VAL A 53 3.95 -4.79 -7.85
N GLY A 54 5.08 -4.60 -7.19
CA GLY A 54 6.27 -5.44 -7.31
C GLY A 54 6.09 -6.84 -6.71
N MET A 55 6.93 -7.78 -7.16
CA MET A 55 6.83 -9.19 -6.79
C MET A 55 6.89 -9.44 -5.28
N ASN A 56 6.24 -10.51 -4.83
CA ASN A 56 6.18 -10.95 -3.43
C ASN A 56 5.55 -9.91 -2.47
N THR A 57 4.84 -8.92 -2.99
CA THR A 57 4.16 -7.91 -2.17
C THR A 57 2.88 -8.47 -1.58
N ILE A 58 2.62 -8.15 -0.31
CA ILE A 58 1.41 -8.50 0.39
C ILE A 58 0.64 -7.23 0.71
N ILE A 59 -0.62 -7.16 0.29
CA ILE A 59 -1.55 -6.09 0.67
C ILE A 59 -2.76 -6.73 1.32
N ASN A 60 -2.86 -6.60 2.65
CA ASN A 60 -3.93 -7.14 3.46
C ASN A 60 -4.87 -6.03 3.93
N GLY A 61 -6.01 -5.91 3.26
CA GLY A 61 -7.13 -5.03 3.60
C GLY A 61 -8.32 -5.77 4.18
N PHE A 62 -8.13 -6.98 4.73
CA PHE A 62 -9.26 -7.80 5.20
C PHE A 62 -10.00 -7.17 6.38
N ALA A 63 -9.28 -6.71 7.39
CA ALA A 63 -9.86 -6.21 8.63
C ALA A 63 -10.26 -4.72 8.59
N ALA A 64 -9.67 -3.94 7.69
CA ALA A 64 -10.00 -2.55 7.42
C ALA A 64 -9.57 -2.18 5.99
N SER A 65 -10.12 -1.12 5.42
CA SER A 65 -9.90 -0.75 4.02
C SER A 65 -8.45 -0.33 3.73
N VAL A 66 -7.94 -0.72 2.56
CA VAL A 66 -6.69 -0.21 2.00
C VAL A 66 -7.01 0.46 0.67
N THR A 67 -6.61 1.71 0.53
CA THR A 67 -6.75 2.48 -0.70
C THR A 67 -5.39 2.95 -1.18
N ILE A 68 -5.04 2.58 -2.40
CA ILE A 68 -3.83 2.99 -3.11
C ILE A 68 -4.25 3.92 -4.25
N GLY A 69 -3.65 5.10 -4.30
CA GLY A 69 -3.92 6.11 -5.31
C GLY A 69 -3.49 5.73 -6.73
N ILE A 70 -3.55 6.68 -7.63
CA ILE A 70 -3.12 6.52 -9.02
C ILE A 70 -1.61 6.74 -9.17
N ASN A 71 -1.00 6.14 -10.20
CA ASN A 71 0.44 6.28 -10.51
C ASN A 71 1.36 5.90 -9.33
N VAL A 72 0.96 4.95 -8.50
CA VAL A 72 1.75 4.49 -7.34
C VAL A 72 2.69 3.38 -7.77
N SER A 73 3.96 3.51 -7.41
CA SER A 73 4.98 2.47 -7.61
C SER A 73 5.29 1.77 -6.30
N ILE A 74 4.88 0.52 -6.16
CA ILE A 74 5.20 -0.34 -5.03
C ILE A 74 6.29 -1.33 -5.47
N ALA A 75 7.46 -1.25 -4.85
CA ALA A 75 8.57 -2.15 -5.15
C ALA A 75 8.30 -3.57 -4.61
N GLN A 76 9.25 -4.47 -4.77
CA GLN A 76 9.12 -5.87 -4.34
C GLN A 76 9.16 -6.04 -2.81
N ASN A 77 8.57 -7.14 -2.33
CA ASN A 77 8.58 -7.57 -0.93
C ASN A 77 7.95 -6.54 0.05
N VAL A 78 7.09 -5.68 -0.41
CA VAL A 78 6.39 -4.70 0.45
C VAL A 78 5.25 -5.39 1.20
N ASN A 79 5.06 -5.01 2.47
CA ASN A 79 3.92 -5.45 3.27
C ASN A 79 3.06 -4.25 3.67
N ILE A 80 1.79 -4.27 3.29
CA ILE A 80 0.78 -3.27 3.66
C ILE A 80 -0.31 -4.01 4.43
N MET A 81 -0.46 -3.72 5.72
CA MET A 81 -1.32 -4.50 6.61
C MET A 81 -2.28 -3.59 7.38
N ALA A 82 -3.58 -3.73 7.12
CA ALA A 82 -4.62 -2.96 7.81
C ALA A 82 -5.01 -3.54 9.18
N ASP A 83 -4.34 -4.61 9.60
CA ASP A 83 -4.44 -5.14 10.96
C ASP A 83 -3.10 -5.70 11.45
N SER A 84 -2.91 -5.66 12.76
CA SER A 84 -1.72 -6.23 13.42
C SER A 84 -2.04 -6.56 14.86
N GLY A 85 -1.60 -7.74 15.32
CA GLY A 85 -1.74 -8.14 16.71
C GLY A 85 -1.58 -9.64 16.94
N PRO A 86 -1.63 -10.06 18.21
CA PRO A 86 -1.41 -11.45 18.61
C PRO A 86 -2.68 -12.31 18.41
N ASN A 87 -3.04 -12.61 17.16
CA ASN A 87 -4.29 -13.26 16.76
C ASN A 87 -4.58 -14.57 17.50
N ALA A 88 -3.57 -15.36 17.83
CA ALA A 88 -3.71 -16.68 18.47
C ALA A 88 -3.65 -16.66 19.99
N SER A 89 -3.42 -15.49 20.63
CA SER A 89 -3.25 -15.41 22.07
C SER A 89 -4.26 -14.46 22.73
N PRO A 90 -5.39 -14.96 23.25
CA PRO A 90 -6.34 -14.12 24.00
C PRO A 90 -5.70 -13.45 25.24
N ALA A 91 -4.68 -14.07 25.82
CA ALA A 91 -3.96 -13.49 26.95
C ALA A 91 -3.19 -12.23 26.54
N LEU A 92 -2.44 -12.31 25.43
CA LEU A 92 -1.70 -11.15 24.91
C LEU A 92 -2.63 -10.05 24.37
N GLN A 93 -3.79 -10.39 23.81
CA GLN A 93 -4.76 -9.40 23.32
C GLN A 93 -5.33 -8.50 24.43
N ARG A 94 -5.28 -8.91 25.70
CA ARG A 94 -5.66 -8.05 26.83
C ARG A 94 -4.67 -6.92 27.08
N ILE A 95 -3.43 -7.10 26.64
CA ILE A 95 -2.34 -6.11 26.79
C ILE A 95 -2.08 -5.40 25.46
N PHE A 96 -2.08 -6.17 24.37
CA PHE A 96 -1.86 -5.72 22.99
C PHE A 96 -3.08 -6.07 22.14
N PRO A 97 -4.14 -5.28 22.17
CA PRO A 97 -5.33 -5.54 21.36
C PRO A 97 -4.95 -5.53 19.88
N ILE A 98 -5.69 -6.31 19.08
CA ILE A 98 -5.50 -6.30 17.62
C ILE A 98 -5.86 -4.92 17.10
N GLU A 99 -4.88 -4.23 16.54
CA GLU A 99 -5.07 -2.96 15.86
C GLU A 99 -5.71 -3.23 14.48
N LYS A 100 -6.76 -2.49 14.16
CA LYS A 100 -7.45 -2.55 12.87
C LYS A 100 -7.75 -1.14 12.43
N ALA A 101 -7.13 -0.69 11.35
CA ALA A 101 -7.36 0.65 10.87
C ALA A 101 -7.05 0.78 9.37
N ALA A 102 -7.79 1.64 8.71
CA ALA A 102 -7.66 1.89 7.28
C ALA A 102 -6.27 2.48 6.94
N ILE A 103 -5.78 2.12 5.76
CA ILE A 103 -4.54 2.65 5.18
C ILE A 103 -4.88 3.41 3.90
N THR A 104 -4.26 4.58 3.73
CA THR A 104 -4.36 5.36 2.50
C THR A 104 -2.97 5.70 2.00
N ILE A 105 -2.67 5.34 0.75
CA ILE A 105 -1.48 5.78 0.03
C ILE A 105 -1.95 6.72 -1.07
N GLY A 106 -1.48 7.97 -1.02
CA GLY A 106 -1.83 9.01 -1.98
C GLY A 106 -1.32 8.73 -3.38
N ASN A 107 -1.61 9.63 -4.29
CA ASN A 107 -1.23 9.53 -5.69
C ASN A 107 0.29 9.73 -5.87
N HIS A 108 0.85 9.15 -6.94
CA HIS A 108 2.27 9.33 -7.32
C HIS A 108 3.26 8.96 -6.20
N CYS A 109 2.89 8.09 -5.27
CA CYS A 109 3.79 7.62 -4.23
C CYS A 109 4.76 6.55 -4.76
N TRP A 110 5.94 6.51 -4.18
CA TRP A 110 6.91 5.43 -4.38
C TRP A 110 7.21 4.74 -3.07
N ILE A 111 6.88 3.45 -2.99
CA ILE A 111 7.12 2.61 -1.82
C ILE A 111 8.31 1.71 -2.11
N GLY A 112 9.42 1.96 -1.43
CA GLY A 112 10.67 1.24 -1.58
C GLY A 112 10.57 -0.23 -1.17
N ALA A 113 11.47 -1.04 -1.71
CA ALA A 113 11.49 -2.49 -1.49
C ALA A 113 11.54 -2.87 0.00
N SER A 114 10.82 -3.91 0.37
CA SER A 114 10.76 -4.45 1.75
C SER A 114 10.27 -3.45 2.80
N ALA A 115 9.59 -2.39 2.40
CA ALA A 115 8.93 -1.50 3.34
C ALA A 115 7.70 -2.20 3.97
N ILE A 116 7.42 -1.83 5.22
CA ILE A 116 6.25 -2.29 5.98
C ILE A 116 5.38 -1.07 6.30
N ILE A 117 4.12 -1.10 5.88
CA ILE A 117 3.13 -0.05 6.14
C ILE A 117 2.10 -0.60 7.13
N MET A 118 2.00 0.03 8.29
CA MET A 118 1.18 -0.43 9.41
C MET A 118 -0.25 0.15 9.38
N PRO A 119 -1.18 -0.39 10.19
CA PRO A 119 -2.53 0.15 10.32
C PRO A 119 -2.53 1.65 10.63
N SER A 120 -3.59 2.35 10.25
CA SER A 120 -3.81 3.80 10.42
C SER A 120 -2.93 4.75 9.59
N VAL A 121 -1.94 4.23 8.84
CA VAL A 121 -1.03 5.07 8.06
C VAL A 121 -1.76 5.76 6.91
N LYS A 122 -1.53 7.07 6.79
CA LYS A 122 -1.90 7.89 5.64
C LYS A 122 -0.66 8.56 5.07
N LEU A 123 -0.33 8.24 3.84
CA LEU A 123 0.69 8.93 3.06
C LEU A 123 0.00 9.89 2.09
N GLY A 124 0.37 11.16 2.12
CA GLY A 124 -0.11 12.14 1.14
C GLY A 124 0.49 11.89 -0.25
N ASP A 125 0.04 12.63 -1.24
CA ASP A 125 0.52 12.51 -2.61
C ASP A 125 2.03 12.78 -2.72
N TYR A 126 2.69 12.12 -3.67
CA TYR A 126 4.12 12.26 -3.92
C TYR A 126 5.02 11.90 -2.71
N CYS A 127 4.55 11.05 -1.81
CA CYS A 127 5.40 10.51 -0.76
C CYS A 127 6.36 9.45 -1.31
N ILE A 128 7.58 9.47 -0.81
CA ILE A 128 8.61 8.46 -1.11
C ILE A 128 9.00 7.77 0.19
N VAL A 129 8.85 6.45 0.23
CA VAL A 129 9.26 5.59 1.33
C VAL A 129 10.54 4.88 0.94
N ALA A 130 11.63 5.10 1.67
CA ALA A 130 12.89 4.41 1.45
C ALA A 130 12.74 2.88 1.70
N ALA A 131 13.58 2.09 1.03
CA ALA A 131 13.60 0.64 1.23
C ALA A 131 13.84 0.25 2.70
N ASN A 132 13.31 -0.92 3.11
CA ASN A 132 13.43 -1.46 4.47
C ASN A 132 12.89 -0.54 5.59
N SER A 133 11.94 0.32 5.28
CA SER A 133 11.34 1.24 6.26
C SER A 133 10.14 0.60 6.95
N TYR A 134 10.01 0.87 8.26
CA TYR A 134 8.84 0.53 9.06
C TYR A 134 8.00 1.79 9.29
N VAL A 135 6.89 1.91 8.58
CA VAL A 135 6.02 3.09 8.58
C VAL A 135 4.82 2.84 9.49
N ASN A 136 4.77 3.53 10.62
CA ASN A 136 3.74 3.40 11.64
C ASN A 136 3.06 4.74 12.00
N LYS A 137 3.20 5.74 11.16
CA LYS A 137 2.54 7.04 11.31
C LYS A 137 2.29 7.72 9.97
N CYS A 138 1.43 8.73 9.97
CA CYS A 138 1.07 9.49 8.78
C CYS A 138 2.15 10.50 8.39
N PHE A 139 2.23 10.79 7.08
CA PHE A 139 3.13 11.80 6.53
C PHE A 139 2.39 12.66 5.50
N PRO A 140 2.60 13.99 5.51
CA PRO A 140 1.97 14.90 4.56
C PRO A 140 2.52 14.70 3.14
N PRO A 141 1.87 15.26 2.10
CA PRO A 141 2.35 15.21 0.72
C PRO A 141 3.81 15.67 0.58
N TYR A 142 4.49 15.12 -0.44
CA TYR A 142 5.89 15.44 -0.78
C TYR A 142 6.93 15.05 0.27
N SER A 143 6.59 14.15 1.19
CA SER A 143 7.53 13.66 2.20
C SER A 143 8.42 12.55 1.67
N ILE A 144 9.71 12.64 1.89
CA ILE A 144 10.68 11.55 1.73
C ILE A 144 10.98 11.02 3.12
N ILE A 145 10.63 9.76 3.36
CA ILE A 145 10.69 9.12 4.67
C ILE A 145 11.51 7.85 4.64
N GLY A 146 12.05 7.45 5.78
CA GLY A 146 12.80 6.20 5.89
C GLY A 146 13.20 5.84 7.30
N GLY A 147 13.61 4.60 7.49
CA GLY A 147 14.10 4.05 8.76
C GLY A 147 13.10 3.16 9.48
N THR A 148 13.53 2.64 10.65
CA THR A 148 12.76 1.74 11.52
C THR A 148 12.83 2.23 12.97
N PRO A 149 11.81 2.95 13.46
CA PRO A 149 10.62 3.42 12.74
C PRO A 149 10.93 4.54 11.73
N ALA A 150 10.10 4.67 10.71
CA ALA A 150 10.27 5.68 9.65
C ALA A 150 10.13 7.10 10.21
N LYS A 151 11.03 7.97 9.76
CA LYS A 151 11.06 9.40 10.07
C LYS A 151 11.15 10.21 8.78
N LEU A 152 10.75 11.47 8.84
CA LEU A 152 10.94 12.40 7.75
C LEU A 152 12.45 12.61 7.54
N ILE A 153 12.93 12.32 6.34
CA ILE A 153 14.30 12.61 5.90
C ILE A 153 14.34 14.05 5.40
N ARG A 154 13.46 14.39 4.46
CA ARG A 154 13.22 15.74 3.93
C ARG A 154 11.88 15.80 3.19
N THR A 155 11.47 16.96 2.81
CA THR A 155 10.40 17.17 1.83
C THR A 155 11.00 17.44 0.44
N LEU A 156 10.22 17.25 -0.61
CA LEU A 156 10.60 17.71 -1.94
C LEU A 156 10.79 19.23 -1.94
N THR A 157 11.85 19.70 -2.57
CA THR A 157 12.13 21.12 -2.76
C THR A 157 11.10 21.77 -3.71
N GLN A 158 11.01 23.10 -3.72
CA GLN A 158 10.12 23.78 -4.65
C GLN A 158 10.48 23.51 -6.12
N ALA A 159 11.78 23.40 -6.43
CA ALA A 159 12.26 23.07 -7.77
C ALA A 159 11.80 21.65 -8.18
N GLU A 160 11.93 20.65 -7.28
CA GLU A 160 11.43 19.28 -7.54
C GLU A 160 9.91 19.27 -7.73
N LYS A 161 9.15 19.98 -6.91
CA LYS A 161 7.69 20.11 -7.07
C LYS A 161 7.29 20.77 -8.38
N ASN A 162 8.02 21.78 -8.81
CA ASN A 162 7.76 22.44 -10.10
C ASN A 162 7.98 21.46 -11.27
N LEU A 163 8.99 20.59 -11.19
CA LEU A 163 9.23 19.54 -12.21
C LEU A 163 8.09 18.51 -12.27
N LEU A 164 7.46 18.20 -11.13
CA LEU A 164 6.30 17.28 -11.11
C LEU A 164 5.04 17.88 -11.75
N LEU A 165 4.95 19.19 -11.81
CA LEU A 165 3.80 19.93 -12.35
C LEU A 165 4.04 20.50 -13.75
N SER A 166 5.27 20.43 -14.26
CA SER A 166 5.57 20.73 -15.65
C SER A 166 5.03 19.60 -16.52
N ASP A 167 3.91 19.85 -17.17
CA ASP A 167 3.37 18.95 -18.20
C ASP A 167 4.43 18.70 -19.28
N ASP A 168 4.49 17.45 -19.69
CA ASP A 168 5.24 16.99 -20.88
C ASP A 168 4.68 17.58 -22.18
#